data_d45fa1c02ac61053140bbfe1e851729d
#
_entry.id   d45fa1c02ac61053140bbfe1e851729d
#
_cell.length_a   1.000
_cell.length_b   1.000
_cell.length_c   1.000
_cell.angle_alpha   90.00
_cell.angle_beta   90.00
_cell.angle_gamma   90.00
#
_symmetry.space_group_name_H-M   'P 1'
#
loop_
_entity.id
_entity.type
_entity.pdbx_description
1 polymer ?
#
loop_
_entity_poly.entity_id
_entity_poly.type
_entity_poly.pdbx_seq_one_letter_code
_entity_poly.pdbx_strand_id
1 'polypeptide(L)'
;MSDLDFTICCTVTFFSKKRRTPPNLNNGKYCPHLVIKGAKQLLGVNFIDGEDVIFDKQIRANALPVNEDIDYSVLQVGTEFFIMEGSAIVGEGFVKEVFQHQ
;
A
#
# COMPACT_ATOMS: atom_id res chain seq x y z
N MET A 1 5.57 15.69 -17.21
CA MET A 1 4.50 14.88 -16.63
C MET A 1 5.12 13.87 -15.66
N SER A 2 4.59 13.77 -14.46
CA SER A 2 5.12 12.84 -13.47
C SER A 2 4.64 11.42 -13.77
N ASP A 3 5.57 10.45 -13.74
CA ASP A 3 5.21 9.03 -13.87
C ASP A 3 4.45 8.50 -12.65
N LEU A 4 4.26 9.36 -11.62
CA LEU A 4 3.54 9.00 -10.40
C LEU A 4 2.05 9.38 -10.45
N ASP A 5 1.54 9.76 -11.61
CA ASP A 5 0.15 10.20 -11.76
C ASP A 5 -0.80 9.00 -11.89
N PHE A 6 -0.83 8.15 -10.86
CA PHE A 6 -1.75 7.02 -10.83
C PHE A 6 -2.11 6.66 -9.40
N THR A 7 -3.24 5.95 -9.24
CA THR A 7 -3.71 5.46 -7.95
C THR A 7 -3.65 3.94 -7.94
N ILE A 8 -3.12 3.40 -6.86
CA ILE A 8 -3.07 1.95 -6.64
C ILE A 8 -4.27 1.56 -5.79
N CYS A 9 -5.23 0.84 -6.38
CA CYS A 9 -6.35 0.27 -5.66
C CYS A 9 -5.97 -1.12 -5.20
N CYS A 10 -6.03 -1.38 -3.91
CA CYS A 10 -5.56 -2.63 -3.35
C CYS A 10 -6.53 -3.18 -2.29
N THR A 11 -6.38 -4.46 -2.02
CA THR A 11 -6.99 -5.14 -0.89
C THR A 11 -5.89 -5.44 0.09
N VAL A 12 -6.07 -5.05 1.36
CA VAL A 12 -5.02 -5.16 2.37
C VAL A 12 -5.55 -5.77 3.65
N THR A 13 -4.67 -6.40 4.40
CA THR A 13 -4.93 -6.96 5.72
C THR A 13 -3.84 -6.50 6.65
N PHE A 14 -4.21 -5.86 7.75
CA PHE A 14 -3.26 -5.45 8.79
C PHE A 14 -3.28 -6.45 9.93
N PHE A 15 -2.09 -6.80 10.45
CA PHE A 15 -1.93 -7.86 11.43
C PHE A 15 -2.04 -7.33 12.86
N SER A 16 -2.92 -7.93 13.66
CA SER A 16 -3.15 -7.52 15.05
C SER A 16 -1.90 -7.63 15.93
N LYS A 17 -1.00 -8.56 15.62
CA LYS A 17 0.20 -8.80 16.41
C LYS A 17 1.32 -7.78 16.16
N LYS A 18 1.16 -6.91 15.15
CA LYS A 18 2.23 -6.03 14.69
C LYS A 18 2.01 -4.56 15.00
N ARG A 19 0.83 -4.18 15.38
CA ARG A 19 0.49 -2.80 15.75
C ARG A 19 -0.47 -2.81 16.94
N ARG A 20 -0.38 -1.76 17.76
CA ARG A 20 -1.32 -1.58 18.88
C ARG A 20 -2.70 -1.17 18.41
N THR A 21 -2.73 -0.30 17.40
CA THR A 21 -3.97 0.26 16.87
C THR A 21 -3.96 0.15 15.37
N PRO A 22 -5.14 0.03 14.73
CA PRO A 22 -5.22 0.06 13.27
C PRO A 22 -4.77 1.42 12.74
N PRO A 23 -4.10 1.47 11.57
CA PRO A 23 -3.77 2.75 10.94
C PRO A 23 -5.03 3.41 10.41
N ASN A 24 -5.05 4.75 10.42
CA ASN A 24 -6.10 5.50 9.77
C ASN A 24 -5.69 5.77 8.31
N LEU A 25 -6.44 5.21 7.36
CA LEU A 25 -6.14 5.34 5.94
C LEU A 25 -6.75 6.59 5.31
N ASN A 26 -7.51 7.37 6.07
CA ASN A 26 -8.33 8.45 5.53
C ASN A 26 -7.86 9.85 5.91
N ASN A 27 -6.73 9.97 6.62
CA ASN A 27 -6.21 11.28 7.02
C ASN A 27 -5.01 11.76 6.20
N GLY A 28 -4.60 11.00 5.19
CA GLY A 28 -3.48 11.35 4.32
C GLY A 28 -2.11 11.25 4.95
N LYS A 29 -2.00 10.69 6.15
CA LYS A 29 -0.73 10.68 6.91
C LYS A 29 -0.06 9.31 6.96
N TYR A 30 -0.72 8.26 6.50
CA TYR A 30 -0.16 6.91 6.57
C TYR A 30 0.67 6.61 5.32
N CYS A 31 1.99 6.60 5.49
CA CYS A 31 2.95 6.45 4.40
C CYS A 31 3.92 5.28 4.66
N PRO A 32 3.43 4.05 4.56
CA PRO A 32 4.29 2.88 4.71
C PRO A 32 5.04 2.59 3.42
N HIS A 33 5.79 1.49 3.41
CA HIS A 33 6.38 0.93 2.19
C HIS A 33 5.68 -0.36 1.84
N LEU A 34 5.54 -0.62 0.54
CA LEU A 34 5.13 -1.91 0.02
C LEU A 34 6.36 -2.66 -0.45
N VAL A 35 6.41 -3.95 -0.21
CA VAL A 35 7.47 -4.84 -0.73
C VAL A 35 6.78 -6.01 -1.41
N ILE A 36 6.99 -6.14 -2.72
CA ILE A 36 6.41 -7.25 -3.47
C ILE A 36 6.96 -8.56 -2.91
N LYS A 37 6.08 -9.53 -2.68
CA LYS A 37 6.49 -10.85 -2.18
C LYS A 37 7.50 -11.46 -3.15
N GLY A 38 8.66 -11.85 -2.63
CA GLY A 38 9.77 -12.36 -3.41
C GLY A 38 10.77 -11.31 -3.88
N ALA A 39 10.53 -10.02 -3.59
CA ALA A 39 11.42 -8.93 -3.94
C ALA A 39 11.95 -8.24 -2.68
N LYS A 40 12.85 -7.28 -2.86
CA LYS A 40 13.45 -6.55 -1.73
C LYS A 40 13.29 -5.05 -1.81
N GLN A 41 12.83 -4.51 -2.94
CA GLN A 41 12.71 -3.08 -3.14
C GLN A 41 11.57 -2.51 -2.31
N LEU A 42 11.85 -1.40 -1.61
CA LEU A 42 10.86 -0.66 -0.85
C LEU A 42 10.13 0.31 -1.78
N LEU A 43 8.81 0.17 -1.85
CA LEU A 43 7.96 1.04 -2.68
C LEU A 43 7.16 1.94 -1.75
N GLY A 44 7.63 3.17 -1.55
CA GLY A 44 6.95 4.13 -0.69
C GLY A 44 5.60 4.53 -1.26
N VAL A 45 4.56 4.51 -0.42
CA VAL A 45 3.20 4.90 -0.81
C VAL A 45 2.58 5.77 0.28
N ASN A 46 1.57 6.53 -0.12
CA ASN A 46 0.71 7.28 0.80
C ASN A 46 -0.72 6.80 0.61
N PHE A 47 -1.29 6.17 1.64
CA PHE A 47 -2.70 5.81 1.59
C PHE A 47 -3.55 7.08 1.67
N ILE A 48 -4.47 7.25 0.73
CA ILE A 48 -5.31 8.44 0.62
C ILE A 48 -6.72 8.19 1.14
N ASP A 49 -7.23 6.96 1.00
CA ASP A 49 -8.51 6.57 1.57
C ASP A 49 -8.59 5.05 1.66
N GLY A 50 -9.60 4.57 2.36
CA GLY A 50 -9.85 3.14 2.50
C GLY A 50 -11.02 2.90 3.45
N GLU A 51 -11.44 1.65 3.47
CA GLU A 51 -12.40 1.19 4.47
C GLU A 51 -11.74 1.23 5.86
N ASP A 52 -12.54 1.27 6.91
CA ASP A 52 -12.01 1.25 8.28
C ASP A 52 -11.22 -0.04 8.49
N VAL A 53 -10.00 0.12 9.00
CA VAL A 53 -9.13 -1.01 9.25
C VAL A 53 -9.64 -1.80 10.44
N ILE A 54 -9.90 -3.08 10.22
CA ILE A 54 -10.17 -4.05 11.26
C ILE A 54 -9.06 -5.08 11.16
N PHE A 55 -8.32 -5.28 12.26
CA PHE A 55 -7.20 -6.21 12.25
C PHE A 55 -7.61 -7.60 11.76
N ASP A 56 -6.74 -8.20 10.95
CA ASP A 56 -6.85 -9.55 10.42
C ASP A 56 -8.04 -9.74 9.46
N LYS A 57 -8.61 -8.64 8.97
CA LYS A 57 -9.65 -8.66 7.94
C LYS A 57 -9.19 -7.91 6.69
N GLN A 58 -9.58 -8.43 5.54
CA GLN A 58 -9.35 -7.75 4.26
C GLN A 58 -10.24 -6.53 4.13
N ILE A 59 -9.63 -5.42 3.74
CA ILE A 59 -10.34 -4.18 3.42
C ILE A 59 -9.83 -3.63 2.09
N ARG A 60 -10.58 -2.74 1.49
CA ARG A 60 -10.14 -2.03 0.29
C ARG A 60 -9.53 -0.69 0.66
N ALA A 61 -8.49 -0.31 -0.08
CA ALA A 61 -7.78 0.95 0.14
C ALA A 61 -7.18 1.46 -1.14
N ASN A 62 -6.93 2.76 -1.18
CA ASN A 62 -6.28 3.43 -2.29
C ASN A 62 -5.01 4.11 -1.82
N ALA A 63 -3.96 4.01 -2.60
CA ALA A 63 -2.67 4.60 -2.27
C ALA A 63 -2.05 5.28 -3.48
N LEU A 64 -1.24 6.29 -3.22
CA LEU A 64 -0.47 6.99 -4.23
C LEU A 64 1.01 6.65 -4.08
N PRO A 65 1.74 6.50 -5.20
CA PRO A 65 3.19 6.40 -5.13
C PRO A 65 3.79 7.73 -4.72
N VAL A 66 4.90 7.73 -3.98
CA VAL A 66 5.48 8.97 -3.45
C VAL A 66 6.93 9.17 -3.82
N ASN A 67 7.62 8.18 -4.38
CA ASN A 67 9.05 8.28 -4.67
C ASN A 67 9.30 8.25 -6.17
N GLU A 68 9.69 9.40 -6.74
CA GLU A 68 9.91 9.55 -8.19
C GLU A 68 11.07 8.70 -8.72
N ASP A 69 11.99 8.29 -7.85
CA ASP A 69 13.15 7.49 -8.26
C ASP A 69 12.86 5.99 -8.32
N ILE A 70 11.64 5.59 -7.99
CA ILE A 70 11.25 4.18 -7.94
C ILE A 70 10.33 3.84 -9.12
N ASP A 71 10.57 2.68 -9.71
CA ASP A 71 9.69 2.16 -10.76
C ASP A 71 8.53 1.38 -10.13
N TYR A 72 7.33 1.96 -10.20
CA TYR A 72 6.12 1.33 -9.65
C TYR A 72 5.40 0.44 -10.68
N SER A 73 5.90 0.32 -11.90
CA SER A 73 5.25 -0.50 -12.93
C SER A 73 5.20 -1.99 -12.54
N VAL A 74 6.00 -2.38 -11.57
CA VAL A 74 5.99 -3.74 -11.00
C VAL A 74 4.69 -4.04 -10.22
N LEU A 75 3.95 -3.01 -9.82
CA LEU A 75 2.66 -3.18 -9.11
C LEU A 75 1.54 -3.37 -10.14
N GLN A 76 1.42 -4.56 -10.63
CA GLN A 76 0.38 -4.94 -11.59
C GLN A 76 -0.80 -5.61 -10.88
N VAL A 77 -1.95 -5.65 -11.55
CA VAL A 77 -3.14 -6.33 -11.01
C VAL A 77 -2.78 -7.75 -10.60
N GLY A 78 -3.14 -8.10 -9.37
CA GLY A 78 -2.86 -9.41 -8.79
C GLY A 78 -1.53 -9.52 -8.06
N THR A 79 -0.64 -8.52 -8.19
CA THR A 79 0.66 -8.56 -7.50
C THR A 79 0.46 -8.50 -5.99
N GLU A 80 1.05 -9.45 -5.27
CA GLU A 80 0.99 -9.53 -3.81
C GLU A 80 2.17 -8.81 -3.18
N PHE A 81 1.93 -8.15 -2.06
CA PHE A 81 2.95 -7.37 -1.37
C PHE A 81 2.79 -7.47 0.14
N PHE A 82 3.87 -7.17 0.86
CA PHE A 82 3.84 -6.91 2.29
C PHE A 82 3.79 -5.40 2.53
N ILE A 83 3.16 -5.00 3.63
CA ILE A 83 3.14 -3.60 4.08
C ILE A 83 4.15 -3.50 5.23
N MET A 84 5.11 -2.56 5.11
CA MET A 84 6.18 -2.41 6.07
C MET A 84 6.19 -1.03 6.71
N GLU A 85 6.34 -0.99 8.02
CA GLU A 85 6.63 0.22 8.78
C GLU A 85 8.06 0.06 9.32
N GLY A 86 8.99 0.81 8.73
CA GLY A 86 10.40 0.58 9.01
C GLY A 86 10.80 -0.84 8.59
N SER A 87 11.33 -1.62 9.51
CA SER A 87 11.72 -3.01 9.26
C SER A 87 10.65 -4.03 9.62
N ALA A 88 9.50 -3.58 10.12
CA ALA A 88 8.43 -4.47 10.57
C ALA A 88 7.39 -4.68 9.47
N ILE A 89 7.04 -5.95 9.22
CA ILE A 89 5.93 -6.29 8.33
C ILE A 89 4.65 -6.18 9.16
N VAL A 90 3.79 -5.22 8.84
CA VAL A 90 2.56 -4.95 9.60
C VAL A 90 1.31 -5.41 8.88
N GLY A 91 1.43 -5.83 7.64
CA GLY A 91 0.30 -6.30 6.85
C GLY A 91 0.72 -6.87 5.52
N GLU A 92 -0.28 -7.23 4.72
CA GLU A 92 -0.09 -7.73 3.37
C GLU A 92 -1.28 -7.36 2.50
N GLY A 93 -1.14 -7.53 1.21
CA GLY A 93 -2.24 -7.26 0.31
C GLY A 93 -1.92 -7.63 -1.12
N PHE A 94 -2.80 -7.24 -2.01
CA PHE A 94 -2.60 -7.41 -3.45
C PHE A 94 -3.25 -6.26 -4.22
N VAL A 95 -2.71 -6.01 -5.41
CA VAL A 95 -3.21 -4.94 -6.27
C VAL A 95 -4.49 -5.42 -6.95
N LYS A 96 -5.56 -4.63 -6.80
CA LYS A 96 -6.84 -4.88 -7.48
C LYS A 96 -6.88 -4.19 -8.82
N GLU A 97 -6.37 -2.95 -8.86
CA GLU A 97 -6.46 -2.11 -10.04
C GLU A 97 -5.47 -0.97 -9.94
N VAL A 98 -5.05 -0.45 -11.09
CA VAL A 98 -4.21 0.73 -11.16
C VAL A 98 -4.90 1.74 -12.07
N PHE A 99 -5.20 2.92 -11.55
CA PHE A 99 -5.85 4.00 -12.30
C PHE A 99 -4.84 5.06 -12.70
N GLN A 100 -4.68 5.28 -14.00
CA GLN A 100 -3.88 6.40 -14.48
C GLN A 100 -4.72 7.69 -14.40
N HIS A 101 -4.11 8.74 -13.87
CA HIS A 101 -4.73 10.06 -13.89
C HIS A 101 -4.48 10.73 -15.23
N GLN A 102 -5.45 11.44 -15.69
CA GLN A 102 -5.37 12.12 -17.00
C GLN A 102 -5.11 13.60 -16.81
#